data_e21cf7588f302dd981f985405ca18b30
#
_entry.id   e21cf7588f302dd981f985405ca18b30
#
_cell.length_a   1.000
_cell.length_b   1.000
_cell.length_c   1.000
_cell.angle_alpha   90.00
_cell.angle_beta   90.00
_cell.angle_gamma   90.00
#
_symmetry.space_group_name_H-M   'P 1'
#
loop_
_entity.id
_entity.type
_entity.pdbx_description
1 polymer ?
#
loop_
_entity_poly.entity_id
_entity_poly.type
_entity_poly.pdbx_seq_one_letter_code
_entity_poly.pdbx_strand_id
1 'polypeptide(L)'
;MKTIDLIVPCYNEEEGLEHFVLETNKVIDSMPEYSFRYILVNDGSKDKTYLVMKKLAKQFSNVKYISFSRNFGKEAAMYAGLQHSTADYVVVMDADLQHPPTLFPQMADALENEGYDVCATKRDEREGESKFRGIFSKMFFALSNKLTDTKMPYGAMDFRMMKRQVVDSILELAEVQRFSKGIFSWVGFNTKWISFKTVDRQLGQTTWKFSSLFRYAIDGITCFSVAPLRFTAVMGAIIFVISLIYIMTVSYTHLTLPTT
;
A
#
# COMPACT_ATOMS: atom_id res chain seq x y z
N MET A 1 -22.04 -19.48 -7.10
CA MET A 1 -21.60 -18.18 -7.64
C MET A 1 -20.60 -17.60 -6.65
N LYS A 2 -19.35 -17.40 -7.06
CA LYS A 2 -18.32 -16.84 -6.18
C LYS A 2 -18.50 -15.34 -6.00
N THR A 3 -18.10 -14.83 -4.85
CA THR A 3 -18.27 -13.44 -4.47
C THR A 3 -16.94 -12.69 -4.57
N ILE A 4 -17.01 -11.43 -5.04
CA ILE A 4 -15.84 -10.53 -5.14
C ILE A 4 -16.16 -9.20 -4.48
N ASP A 5 -15.39 -8.81 -3.47
CA ASP A 5 -15.47 -7.49 -2.86
C ASP A 5 -14.41 -6.55 -3.44
N LEU A 6 -14.84 -5.38 -3.89
CA LEU A 6 -13.96 -4.31 -4.38
C LEU A 6 -13.74 -3.30 -3.26
N ILE A 7 -12.56 -3.30 -2.67
CA ILE A 7 -12.15 -2.33 -1.63
C ILE A 7 -11.58 -1.09 -2.31
N VAL A 8 -12.25 0.04 -2.13
CA VAL A 8 -11.89 1.30 -2.79
C VAL A 8 -11.71 2.39 -1.75
N PRO A 9 -10.46 2.69 -1.34
CA PRO A 9 -10.15 3.84 -0.51
C PRO A 9 -10.41 5.13 -1.28
N CYS A 10 -11.13 6.08 -0.66
CA CYS A 10 -11.50 7.35 -1.28
C CYS A 10 -11.17 8.52 -0.37
N TYR A 11 -10.48 9.53 -0.92
CA TYR A 11 -10.20 10.79 -0.23
C TYR A 11 -10.23 11.95 -1.22
N ASN A 12 -11.28 12.78 -1.11
CA ASN A 12 -11.55 13.90 -2.03
C ASN A 12 -11.68 13.43 -3.49
N GLU A 13 -12.61 12.51 -3.74
CA GLU A 13 -12.87 11.88 -5.04
C GLU A 13 -14.30 12.22 -5.55
N GLU A 14 -14.85 13.39 -5.17
CA GLU A 14 -16.23 13.77 -5.53
C GLU A 14 -16.47 13.80 -7.05
N GLU A 15 -15.45 14.15 -7.85
CA GLU A 15 -15.54 14.27 -9.29
C GLU A 15 -15.42 12.92 -10.04
N GLY A 16 -14.63 12.00 -9.49
CA GLY A 16 -14.24 10.74 -10.17
C GLY A 16 -15.04 9.51 -9.76
N LEU A 17 -15.56 9.49 -8.52
CA LEU A 17 -16.10 8.26 -7.92
C LEU A 17 -17.32 7.69 -8.64
N GLU A 18 -18.22 8.54 -9.13
CA GLU A 18 -19.39 8.08 -9.89
C GLU A 18 -18.97 7.48 -11.23
N HIS A 19 -18.06 8.15 -11.94
CA HIS A 19 -17.50 7.65 -13.19
C HIS A 19 -16.75 6.33 -12.99
N PHE A 20 -15.97 6.21 -11.91
CA PHE A 20 -15.30 4.97 -11.54
C PHE A 20 -16.27 3.80 -11.41
N VAL A 21 -17.38 3.97 -10.66
CA VAL A 21 -18.37 2.90 -10.46
C VAL A 21 -19.04 2.53 -11.79
N LEU A 22 -19.39 3.51 -12.62
CA LEU A 22 -20.02 3.26 -13.93
C LEU A 22 -19.10 2.51 -14.89
N GLU A 23 -17.82 2.90 -14.99
CA GLU A 23 -16.85 2.21 -15.85
C GLU A 23 -16.53 0.79 -15.34
N THR A 24 -16.43 0.63 -14.01
CA THR A 24 -16.18 -0.69 -13.44
C THR A 24 -17.38 -1.62 -13.64
N ASN A 25 -18.62 -1.11 -13.56
CA ASN A 25 -19.82 -1.91 -13.81
C ASN A 25 -19.85 -2.50 -15.22
N LYS A 26 -19.34 -1.81 -16.25
CA LYS A 26 -19.26 -2.36 -17.62
C LYS A 26 -18.44 -3.66 -17.68
N VAL A 27 -17.39 -3.75 -16.85
CA VAL A 27 -16.58 -4.98 -16.77
C VAL A 27 -17.28 -6.03 -15.91
N ILE A 28 -17.86 -5.64 -14.78
CA ILE A 28 -18.60 -6.54 -13.88
C ILE A 28 -19.74 -7.22 -14.62
N ASP A 29 -20.49 -6.48 -15.44
CA ASP A 29 -21.60 -7.00 -16.25
C ASP A 29 -21.16 -8.06 -17.30
N SER A 30 -19.86 -8.06 -17.66
CA SER A 30 -19.26 -9.09 -18.51
C SER A 30 -18.83 -10.36 -17.78
N MET A 31 -18.95 -10.39 -16.43
CA MET A 31 -18.53 -11.49 -15.57
C MET A 31 -19.73 -12.03 -14.74
N PRO A 32 -20.78 -12.55 -15.37
CA PRO A 32 -22.03 -12.94 -14.69
C PRO A 32 -21.88 -14.14 -13.76
N GLU A 33 -20.76 -14.89 -13.83
CA GLU A 33 -20.42 -16.00 -12.95
C GLU A 33 -19.99 -15.56 -11.54
N TYR A 34 -19.71 -14.24 -11.35
CA TYR A 34 -19.33 -13.66 -10.07
C TYR A 34 -20.39 -12.69 -9.56
N SER A 35 -20.50 -12.58 -8.23
CA SER A 35 -21.28 -11.54 -7.56
C SER A 35 -20.33 -10.49 -6.99
N PHE A 36 -20.39 -9.27 -7.54
CA PHE A 36 -19.53 -8.17 -7.11
C PHE A 36 -20.21 -7.26 -6.09
N ARG A 37 -19.44 -6.82 -5.09
CA ARG A 37 -19.86 -5.81 -4.12
C ARG A 37 -18.76 -4.77 -3.93
N TYR A 38 -19.13 -3.50 -3.98
CA TYR A 38 -18.23 -2.39 -3.61
C TYR A 38 -18.23 -2.16 -2.11
N ILE A 39 -17.05 -1.94 -1.55
CA ILE A 39 -16.82 -1.42 -0.21
C ILE A 39 -16.02 -0.13 -0.36
N LEU A 40 -16.73 0.99 -0.50
CA LEU A 40 -16.14 2.32 -0.63
C LEU A 40 -15.76 2.82 0.75
N VAL A 41 -14.52 3.23 0.97
CA VAL A 41 -14.06 3.71 2.28
C VAL A 41 -13.67 5.18 2.18
N ASN A 42 -14.52 6.06 2.73
CA ASN A 42 -14.24 7.49 2.83
C ASN A 42 -13.24 7.76 3.96
N ASP A 43 -12.04 8.14 3.62
CA ASP A 43 -10.97 8.49 4.57
C ASP A 43 -11.09 9.96 5.04
N GLY A 44 -12.26 10.34 5.55
CA GLY A 44 -12.50 11.66 6.11
C GLY A 44 -12.36 12.79 5.09
N SER A 45 -12.94 12.63 3.90
CA SER A 45 -12.93 13.63 2.82
C SER A 45 -13.54 14.96 3.29
N LYS A 46 -13.01 16.05 2.73
CA LYS A 46 -13.47 17.42 3.00
C LYS A 46 -14.42 17.97 1.94
N ASP A 47 -14.53 17.26 0.83
CA ASP A 47 -15.40 17.55 -0.30
C ASP A 47 -16.73 16.79 -0.21
N LYS A 48 -17.45 16.67 -1.31
CA LYS A 48 -18.74 15.96 -1.38
C LYS A 48 -18.63 14.45 -1.61
N THR A 49 -17.44 13.85 -1.50
CA THR A 49 -17.22 12.41 -1.71
C THR A 49 -18.21 11.57 -0.90
N TYR A 50 -18.42 11.90 0.37
CA TYR A 50 -19.38 11.20 1.23
C TYR A 50 -20.82 11.23 0.68
N LEU A 51 -21.25 12.38 0.13
CA LEU A 51 -22.59 12.53 -0.45
C LEU A 51 -22.72 11.70 -1.75
N VAL A 52 -21.65 11.64 -2.55
CA VAL A 52 -21.59 10.79 -3.75
C VAL A 52 -21.71 9.32 -3.37
N MET A 53 -20.98 8.84 -2.35
CA MET A 53 -21.09 7.46 -1.84
C MET A 53 -22.52 7.12 -1.40
N LYS A 54 -23.18 8.03 -0.68
CA LYS A 54 -24.58 7.85 -0.25
C LYS A 54 -25.54 7.77 -1.44
N LYS A 55 -25.31 8.56 -2.48
CA LYS A 55 -26.08 8.51 -3.73
C LYS A 55 -25.90 7.15 -4.41
N LEU A 56 -24.65 6.72 -4.59
CA LEU A 56 -24.31 5.45 -5.22
C LEU A 56 -24.89 4.24 -4.46
N ALA A 57 -24.82 4.24 -3.12
CA ALA A 57 -25.38 3.16 -2.30
C ALA A 57 -26.92 3.10 -2.34
N LYS A 58 -27.60 4.21 -2.69
CA LYS A 58 -29.05 4.20 -2.94
C LYS A 58 -29.39 3.71 -4.36
N GLN A 59 -28.53 4.01 -5.33
CA GLN A 59 -28.73 3.67 -6.73
C GLN A 59 -28.37 2.22 -7.04
N PHE A 60 -27.30 1.69 -6.40
CA PHE A 60 -26.76 0.35 -6.63
C PHE A 60 -26.81 -0.47 -5.33
N SER A 61 -27.56 -1.55 -5.31
CA SER A 61 -27.74 -2.41 -4.13
C SER A 61 -26.43 -3.11 -3.69
N ASN A 62 -25.49 -3.29 -4.61
CA ASN A 62 -24.18 -3.88 -4.38
C ASN A 62 -23.10 -2.87 -3.90
N VAL A 63 -23.44 -1.58 -3.71
CA VAL A 63 -22.55 -0.58 -3.18
C VAL A 63 -22.76 -0.42 -1.67
N LYS A 64 -21.70 -0.65 -0.89
CA LYS A 64 -21.61 -0.36 0.53
C LYS A 64 -20.53 0.69 0.76
N TYR A 65 -20.66 1.46 1.85
CA TYR A 65 -19.63 2.44 2.20
C TYR A 65 -19.37 2.49 3.70
N ILE A 66 -18.14 2.88 4.05
CA ILE A 66 -17.66 3.17 5.39
C ILE A 66 -17.17 4.61 5.38
N SER A 67 -17.38 5.37 6.46
CA SER A 67 -16.88 6.74 6.54
C SER A 67 -16.15 6.97 7.84
N PHE A 68 -14.91 7.44 7.75
CA PHE A 68 -14.10 7.81 8.90
C PHE A 68 -14.44 9.22 9.39
N SER A 69 -14.23 9.45 10.67
CA SER A 69 -14.44 10.75 11.33
C SER A 69 -13.39 11.79 10.92
N ARG A 70 -12.22 11.37 10.47
CA ARG A 70 -11.12 12.19 9.96
C ARG A 70 -10.25 11.39 8.98
N ASN A 71 -9.29 12.03 8.33
CA ASN A 71 -8.29 11.33 7.53
C ASN A 71 -7.35 10.54 8.46
N PHE A 72 -7.28 9.22 8.25
CA PHE A 72 -6.38 8.26 8.89
C PHE A 72 -5.35 7.72 7.91
N GLY A 73 -5.49 8.01 6.62
CA GLY A 73 -4.63 7.57 5.54
C GLY A 73 -5.12 6.34 4.79
N LYS A 74 -4.64 6.21 3.55
CA LYS A 74 -5.02 5.13 2.62
C LYS A 74 -4.87 3.73 3.23
N GLU A 75 -3.80 3.50 3.99
CA GLU A 75 -3.51 2.22 4.64
C GLU A 75 -4.63 1.81 5.61
N ALA A 76 -5.08 2.75 6.44
CA ALA A 76 -6.20 2.52 7.37
C ALA A 76 -7.51 2.27 6.62
N ALA A 77 -7.76 3.00 5.52
CA ALA A 77 -8.95 2.81 4.70
C ALA A 77 -8.98 1.44 4.02
N MET A 78 -7.83 0.98 3.48
CA MET A 78 -7.71 -0.37 2.93
C MET A 78 -7.98 -1.43 4.00
N TYR A 79 -7.37 -1.30 5.18
CA TYR A 79 -7.54 -2.23 6.28
C TYR A 79 -9.01 -2.33 6.72
N ALA A 80 -9.69 -1.19 6.91
CA ALA A 80 -11.11 -1.18 7.25
C ALA A 80 -11.98 -1.86 6.18
N GLY A 81 -11.68 -1.62 4.90
CA GLY A 81 -12.35 -2.30 3.80
C GLY A 81 -12.16 -3.83 3.86
N LEU A 82 -10.92 -4.29 4.07
CA LEU A 82 -10.61 -5.70 4.23
C LEU A 82 -11.33 -6.35 5.42
N GLN A 83 -11.42 -5.65 6.57
CA GLN A 83 -12.16 -6.12 7.75
C GLN A 83 -13.67 -6.31 7.50
N HIS A 84 -14.27 -5.49 6.62
CA HIS A 84 -15.69 -5.56 6.29
C HIS A 84 -16.00 -6.49 5.11
N SER A 85 -14.97 -7.01 4.47
CA SER A 85 -15.11 -7.99 3.40
C SER A 85 -15.34 -9.39 3.94
N THR A 86 -16.28 -10.10 3.31
CA THR A 86 -16.58 -11.51 3.58
C THR A 86 -16.56 -12.37 2.31
N ALA A 87 -16.16 -11.79 1.18
CA ALA A 87 -16.18 -12.44 -0.12
C ALA A 87 -15.09 -13.50 -0.29
N ASP A 88 -15.30 -14.41 -1.25
CA ASP A 88 -14.34 -15.44 -1.63
C ASP A 88 -13.05 -14.82 -2.18
N TYR A 89 -13.20 -13.75 -2.97
CA TYR A 89 -12.11 -12.94 -3.50
C TYR A 89 -12.24 -11.49 -3.11
N VAL A 90 -11.12 -10.84 -2.92
CA VAL A 90 -11.08 -9.41 -2.57
C VAL A 90 -10.14 -8.67 -3.52
N VAL A 91 -10.63 -7.62 -4.10
CA VAL A 91 -9.85 -6.69 -4.94
C VAL A 91 -9.60 -5.42 -4.15
N VAL A 92 -8.37 -4.95 -4.14
CA VAL A 92 -8.01 -3.60 -3.68
C VAL A 92 -7.64 -2.77 -4.90
N MET A 93 -8.26 -1.61 -5.08
CA MET A 93 -7.96 -0.69 -6.18
C MET A 93 -8.29 0.77 -5.83
N ASP A 94 -7.64 1.69 -6.53
CA ASP A 94 -7.88 3.13 -6.37
C ASP A 94 -9.07 3.60 -7.23
N ALA A 95 -9.75 4.67 -6.79
CA ALA A 95 -10.93 5.23 -7.47
C ALA A 95 -10.61 6.06 -8.73
N ASP A 96 -9.34 6.22 -9.10
CA ASP A 96 -8.88 7.15 -10.14
C ASP A 96 -8.81 6.56 -11.56
N LEU A 97 -9.25 5.30 -11.74
CA LEU A 97 -9.19 4.55 -13.01
C LEU A 97 -7.79 4.43 -13.64
N GLN A 98 -6.73 4.74 -12.90
CA GLN A 98 -5.36 4.42 -13.35
C GLN A 98 -5.11 2.91 -13.43
N HIS A 99 -5.92 2.15 -12.70
CA HIS A 99 -5.95 0.70 -12.70
C HIS A 99 -7.12 0.21 -13.56
N PRO A 100 -6.87 -0.46 -14.70
CA PRO A 100 -7.96 -0.86 -15.59
C PRO A 100 -8.76 -2.03 -15.01
N PRO A 101 -10.08 -1.87 -14.77
CA PRO A 101 -10.94 -2.97 -14.33
C PRO A 101 -10.98 -4.15 -15.31
N THR A 102 -10.64 -3.92 -16.57
CA THR A 102 -10.56 -4.96 -17.63
C THR A 102 -9.58 -6.09 -17.31
N LEU A 103 -8.74 -5.95 -16.26
CA LEU A 103 -7.88 -7.02 -15.78
C LEU A 103 -8.61 -8.02 -14.86
N PHE A 104 -9.83 -7.74 -14.39
CA PHE A 104 -10.56 -8.63 -13.47
C PHE A 104 -10.71 -10.05 -14.01
N PRO A 105 -11.11 -10.30 -15.27
CA PRO A 105 -11.20 -11.66 -15.80
C PRO A 105 -9.87 -12.42 -15.72
N GLN A 106 -8.77 -11.77 -16.12
CA GLN A 106 -7.43 -12.36 -16.05
C GLN A 106 -6.96 -12.61 -14.61
N MET A 107 -7.33 -11.73 -13.68
CA MET A 107 -7.01 -11.91 -12.27
C MET A 107 -7.79 -13.08 -11.66
N ALA A 108 -9.07 -13.19 -11.97
CA ALA A 108 -9.91 -14.30 -11.51
C ALA A 108 -9.41 -15.65 -12.05
N ASP A 109 -9.08 -15.70 -13.34
CA ASP A 109 -8.52 -16.90 -13.98
C ASP A 109 -7.21 -17.36 -13.30
N ALA A 110 -6.33 -16.42 -12.96
CA ALA A 110 -5.09 -16.72 -12.24
C ALA A 110 -5.34 -17.40 -10.88
N LEU A 111 -6.37 -16.96 -10.15
CA LEU A 111 -6.70 -17.52 -8.84
C LEU A 111 -7.43 -18.86 -8.94
N GLU A 112 -8.26 -19.04 -9.98
CA GLU A 112 -9.08 -20.23 -10.12
C GLU A 112 -8.40 -21.38 -10.85
N ASN A 113 -7.76 -21.08 -11.97
CA ASN A 113 -7.29 -22.09 -12.90
C ASN A 113 -5.76 -22.27 -12.86
N GLU A 114 -5.00 -21.22 -12.52
CA GLU A 114 -3.54 -21.31 -12.50
C GLU A 114 -2.96 -21.58 -11.10
N GLY A 115 -3.80 -21.65 -10.05
CA GLY A 115 -3.38 -22.04 -8.70
C GLY A 115 -2.67 -20.97 -7.90
N TYR A 116 -2.72 -19.69 -8.32
CA TYR A 116 -2.20 -18.57 -7.52
C TYR A 116 -3.17 -18.18 -6.41
N ASP A 117 -2.63 -17.62 -5.33
CA ASP A 117 -3.43 -17.12 -4.21
C ASP A 117 -3.68 -15.62 -4.31
N VAL A 118 -2.77 -14.93 -5.01
CA VAL A 118 -2.82 -13.49 -5.28
C VAL A 118 -2.52 -13.26 -6.75
N CYS A 119 -3.28 -12.37 -7.39
CA CYS A 119 -2.93 -11.77 -8.66
C CYS A 119 -2.74 -10.27 -8.46
N ALA A 120 -1.51 -9.81 -8.57
CA ALA A 120 -1.10 -8.44 -8.31
C ALA A 120 -0.59 -7.75 -9.58
N THR A 121 -0.66 -6.45 -9.61
CA THR A 121 -0.21 -5.67 -10.76
C THR A 121 1.11 -4.95 -10.47
N LYS A 122 1.90 -4.79 -11.50
CA LYS A 122 3.09 -3.95 -11.51
C LYS A 122 3.06 -3.01 -12.71
N ARG A 123 3.57 -1.80 -12.49
CA ARG A 123 3.66 -0.80 -13.55
C ARG A 123 4.84 -1.12 -14.46
N ASP A 124 4.63 -1.10 -15.76
CA ASP A 124 5.71 -1.01 -16.72
C ASP A 124 6.41 0.36 -16.66
N GLU A 125 7.67 0.45 -17.11
CA GLU A 125 8.41 1.72 -17.10
C GLU A 125 7.62 2.80 -17.85
N ARG A 126 7.47 3.99 -17.25
CA ARG A 126 6.79 5.12 -17.87
C ARG A 126 7.69 5.73 -18.94
N GLU A 127 7.24 5.75 -20.20
CA GLU A 127 7.78 6.66 -21.21
C GLU A 127 7.50 8.10 -20.74
N GLY A 128 8.58 8.89 -20.45
CA GLY A 128 8.45 10.29 -20.03
C GLY A 128 8.56 10.58 -18.53
N GLU A 129 8.80 9.58 -17.68
CA GLU A 129 9.08 9.84 -16.26
C GLU A 129 10.43 10.56 -16.08
N SER A 130 10.48 11.59 -15.24
CA SER A 130 11.75 12.26 -14.90
C SER A 130 12.79 11.24 -14.44
N LYS A 131 13.94 11.20 -15.09
CA LYS A 131 15.04 10.24 -14.80
C LYS A 131 15.40 10.21 -13.31
N PHE A 132 15.33 11.36 -12.61
CA PHE A 132 15.58 11.45 -11.17
C PHE A 132 14.55 10.68 -10.34
N ARG A 133 13.26 10.75 -10.71
CA ARG A 133 12.18 10.05 -10.00
C ARG A 133 12.28 8.54 -10.17
N GLY A 134 12.62 8.09 -11.38
CA GLY A 134 12.85 6.66 -11.67
C GLY A 134 14.06 6.10 -10.92
N ILE A 135 15.19 6.85 -10.86
CA ILE A 135 16.40 6.44 -10.10
C ILE A 135 16.07 6.35 -8.60
N PHE A 136 15.35 7.32 -8.05
CA PHE A 136 14.96 7.34 -6.63
C PHE A 136 14.04 6.17 -6.27
N SER A 137 13.09 5.85 -7.15
CA SER A 137 12.21 4.70 -7.01
C SER A 137 12.98 3.38 -7.07
N LYS A 138 13.88 3.19 -8.06
CA LYS A 138 14.74 2.00 -8.18
C LYS A 138 15.64 1.83 -6.94
N MET A 139 16.21 2.93 -6.45
CA MET A 139 17.06 2.92 -5.25
C MET A 139 16.24 2.56 -3.99
N PHE A 140 15.02 3.09 -3.86
CA PHE A 140 14.12 2.72 -2.76
C PHE A 140 13.82 1.22 -2.75
N PHE A 141 13.36 0.65 -3.88
CA PHE A 141 13.06 -0.78 -3.96
C PHE A 141 14.31 -1.64 -3.72
N ALA A 142 15.47 -1.26 -4.26
CA ALA A 142 16.72 -1.98 -4.03
C ALA A 142 17.15 -1.95 -2.56
N LEU A 143 17.08 -0.78 -1.92
CA LEU A 143 17.40 -0.60 -0.51
C LEU A 143 16.40 -1.34 0.39
N SER A 144 15.10 -1.22 0.12
CA SER A 144 14.06 -1.93 0.84
C SER A 144 14.29 -3.44 0.76
N ASN A 145 14.47 -3.99 -0.45
CA ASN A 145 14.72 -5.43 -0.65
C ASN A 145 16.04 -5.92 -0.03
N LYS A 146 17.01 -5.03 0.23
CA LYS A 146 18.27 -5.37 0.90
C LYS A 146 18.15 -5.31 2.43
N LEU A 147 17.31 -4.41 2.95
CA LEU A 147 17.15 -4.18 4.38
C LEU A 147 15.99 -4.97 4.99
N THR A 148 15.08 -5.49 4.17
CA THR A 148 13.92 -6.28 4.61
C THR A 148 14.03 -7.71 4.10
N ASP A 149 13.45 -8.66 4.80
CA ASP A 149 13.37 -10.06 4.37
C ASP A 149 12.30 -10.28 3.29
N THR A 150 11.52 -9.24 2.97
CA THR A 150 10.45 -9.27 1.97
C THR A 150 10.91 -8.71 0.63
N LYS A 151 10.83 -9.53 -0.42
CA LYS A 151 11.19 -9.10 -1.78
C LYS A 151 9.97 -8.52 -2.49
N MET A 152 9.98 -7.21 -2.69
CA MET A 152 8.97 -6.51 -3.49
C MET A 152 9.48 -6.30 -4.91
N PRO A 153 8.75 -6.71 -5.96
CA PRO A 153 9.14 -6.39 -7.33
C PRO A 153 9.05 -4.88 -7.57
N TYR A 154 9.96 -4.39 -8.41
CA TYR A 154 9.94 -3.00 -8.85
C TYR A 154 8.59 -2.66 -9.51
N GLY A 155 8.04 -1.49 -9.19
CA GLY A 155 6.77 -1.05 -9.76
C GLY A 155 5.52 -1.71 -9.18
N ALA A 156 5.62 -2.51 -8.09
CA ALA A 156 4.47 -3.11 -7.44
C ALA A 156 3.40 -2.07 -7.08
N MET A 157 2.14 -2.36 -7.46
CA MET A 157 0.97 -1.52 -7.21
C MET A 157 0.10 -2.13 -6.11
N ASP A 158 -0.83 -1.31 -5.58
CA ASP A 158 -1.81 -1.80 -4.60
C ASP A 158 -2.92 -2.62 -5.27
N PHE A 159 -3.16 -2.40 -6.57
CA PHE A 159 -4.18 -3.10 -7.35
C PHE A 159 -3.87 -4.59 -7.44
N ARG A 160 -4.70 -5.38 -6.76
CA ARG A 160 -4.58 -6.83 -6.68
C ARG A 160 -5.88 -7.51 -6.38
N MET A 161 -6.01 -8.77 -6.78
CA MET A 161 -7.07 -9.69 -6.38
C MET A 161 -6.48 -10.79 -5.51
N MET A 162 -7.14 -11.12 -4.40
CA MET A 162 -6.65 -12.04 -3.38
C MET A 162 -7.74 -13.04 -3.00
N LYS A 163 -7.39 -14.29 -2.74
CA LYS A 163 -8.26 -15.27 -2.09
C LYS A 163 -8.54 -14.88 -0.65
N ARG A 164 -9.66 -15.34 -0.08
CA ARG A 164 -10.08 -15.08 1.30
C ARG A 164 -8.99 -15.40 2.32
N GLN A 165 -8.34 -16.55 2.23
CA GLN A 165 -7.26 -16.95 3.13
C GLN A 165 -6.10 -15.95 3.21
N VAL A 166 -5.77 -15.27 2.10
CA VAL A 166 -4.74 -14.23 2.07
C VAL A 166 -5.19 -13.02 2.89
N VAL A 167 -6.44 -12.62 2.70
CA VAL A 167 -7.02 -11.48 3.43
C VAL A 167 -7.08 -11.77 4.92
N ASP A 168 -7.47 -12.98 5.32
CA ASP A 168 -7.52 -13.39 6.73
C ASP A 168 -6.11 -13.30 7.35
N SER A 169 -5.08 -13.82 6.67
CA SER A 169 -3.69 -13.69 7.14
C SER A 169 -3.20 -12.23 7.23
N ILE A 170 -3.65 -11.34 6.33
CA ILE A 170 -3.34 -9.91 6.39
C ILE A 170 -4.03 -9.24 7.58
N LEU A 171 -5.24 -9.68 7.93
CA LEU A 171 -6.02 -9.13 9.04
C LEU A 171 -5.48 -9.56 10.41
N GLU A 172 -4.78 -10.68 10.51
CA GLU A 172 -4.06 -11.09 11.72
C GLU A 172 -2.92 -10.12 12.09
N LEU A 173 -2.39 -9.39 11.09
CA LEU A 173 -1.38 -8.35 11.28
C LEU A 173 -2.09 -7.02 11.59
N ALA A 174 -2.29 -6.73 12.86
CA ALA A 174 -3.09 -5.59 13.36
C ALA A 174 -2.25 -4.35 13.72
N GLU A 175 -1.06 -4.18 13.10
CA GLU A 175 -0.20 -3.03 13.35
C GLU A 175 -0.91 -1.72 12.99
N VAL A 176 -0.73 -0.68 13.83
CA VAL A 176 -1.25 0.67 13.57
C VAL A 176 -0.48 1.35 12.44
N GLN A 177 0.85 1.19 12.44
CA GLN A 177 1.71 1.68 11.37
C GLN A 177 1.79 0.60 10.28
N ARG A 178 1.03 0.77 9.21
CA ARG A 178 0.93 -0.21 8.12
C ARG A 178 1.68 0.26 6.88
N PHE A 179 2.29 -0.68 6.19
CA PHE A 179 2.83 -0.52 4.86
C PHE A 179 2.36 -1.70 4.01
N SER A 180 1.20 -1.56 3.40
CA SER A 180 0.48 -2.67 2.75
C SER A 180 1.31 -3.40 1.71
N LYS A 181 2.14 -2.70 0.92
CA LYS A 181 3.01 -3.34 -0.07
C LYS A 181 3.99 -4.32 0.56
N GLY A 182 4.52 -3.99 1.73
CA GLY A 182 5.36 -4.88 2.51
C GLY A 182 4.57 -6.04 3.09
N ILE A 183 3.42 -5.77 3.72
CA ILE A 183 2.53 -6.79 4.32
C ILE A 183 2.12 -7.83 3.28
N PHE A 184 1.68 -7.40 2.10
CA PHE A 184 1.29 -8.29 1.01
C PHE A 184 2.40 -9.23 0.54
N SER A 185 3.65 -8.77 0.60
CA SER A 185 4.80 -9.62 0.26
C SER A 185 5.24 -10.49 1.44
N TRP A 186 5.07 -9.98 2.66
CA TRP A 186 5.53 -10.64 3.88
C TRP A 186 4.71 -11.89 4.24
N VAL A 187 3.39 -11.86 3.97
CA VAL A 187 2.52 -13.03 4.18
C VAL A 187 2.88 -14.24 3.30
N GLY A 188 3.69 -14.07 2.26
CA GLY A 188 4.38 -15.14 1.53
C GLY A 188 3.52 -15.98 0.60
N PHE A 189 2.31 -15.57 0.24
CA PHE A 189 1.43 -16.30 -0.67
C PHE A 189 1.92 -16.27 -2.11
N ASN A 190 1.58 -17.31 -2.87
CA ASN A 190 1.94 -17.44 -4.28
C ASN A 190 1.26 -16.35 -5.12
N THR A 191 2.08 -15.45 -5.69
CA THR A 191 1.59 -14.25 -6.36
C THR A 191 1.96 -14.23 -7.84
N LYS A 192 0.93 -14.11 -8.71
CA LYS A 192 1.10 -13.80 -10.14
C LYS A 192 1.20 -12.29 -10.31
N TRP A 193 2.16 -11.84 -11.12
CA TRP A 193 2.35 -10.42 -11.43
C TRP A 193 1.96 -10.11 -12.87
N ILE A 194 0.97 -9.23 -13.04
CA ILE A 194 0.54 -8.74 -14.34
C ILE A 194 1.13 -7.35 -14.56
N SER A 195 1.86 -7.19 -15.67
CA SER A 195 2.32 -5.88 -16.11
C SER A 195 1.24 -5.18 -16.92
N PHE A 196 1.04 -3.88 -16.66
CA PHE A 196 0.13 -3.08 -17.46
C PHE A 196 0.68 -1.66 -17.67
N LYS A 197 0.28 -1.04 -18.79
CA LYS A 197 0.56 0.38 -19.05
C LYS A 197 -0.45 1.22 -18.26
N THR A 198 0.05 2.05 -17.35
CA THR A 198 -0.81 2.95 -16.59
C THR A 198 -1.43 4.00 -17.51
N VAL A 199 -2.74 4.16 -17.45
CA VAL A 199 -3.47 5.24 -18.11
C VAL A 199 -3.26 6.51 -17.29
N ASP A 200 -3.17 7.67 -17.94
CA ASP A 200 -3.13 8.93 -17.22
C ASP A 200 -4.45 9.15 -16.48
N ARG A 201 -4.35 9.77 -15.29
CA ARG A 201 -5.51 10.06 -14.45
C ARG A 201 -6.53 10.87 -15.24
N GLN A 202 -7.77 10.38 -15.34
CA GLN A 202 -8.81 11.02 -16.14
C GLN A 202 -9.44 12.21 -15.41
N LEU A 203 -9.55 12.16 -14.07
CA LEU A 203 -10.18 13.17 -13.21
C LEU A 203 -9.45 13.27 -11.87
N GLY A 204 -9.51 14.43 -11.20
CA GLY A 204 -8.95 14.67 -9.88
C GLY A 204 -7.49 15.15 -9.88
N GLN A 205 -7.00 15.59 -8.72
CA GLN A 205 -5.64 16.15 -8.53
C GLN A 205 -4.76 15.23 -7.69
N THR A 206 -3.46 15.17 -8.02
CA THR A 206 -2.46 14.47 -7.20
C THR A 206 -2.23 15.20 -5.87
N THR A 207 -2.50 14.53 -4.75
CA THR A 207 -2.29 15.05 -3.40
C THR A 207 -0.89 14.76 -2.83
N TRP A 208 -0.08 13.95 -3.52
CA TRP A 208 1.22 13.52 -3.03
C TRP A 208 2.32 14.57 -3.23
N LYS A 209 2.88 15.05 -2.10
CA LYS A 209 4.07 15.92 -2.07
C LYS A 209 5.33 15.07 -1.95
N PHE A 210 6.49 15.59 -2.38
CA PHE A 210 7.78 14.87 -2.28
C PHE A 210 8.13 14.49 -0.84
N SER A 211 7.84 15.36 0.13
CA SER A 211 8.06 15.09 1.56
C SER A 211 7.22 13.91 2.09
N SER A 212 5.99 13.75 1.60
CA SER A 212 5.15 12.61 1.99
C SER A 212 5.62 11.29 1.37
N LEU A 213 6.16 11.32 0.15
CA LEU A 213 6.80 10.15 -0.46
C LEU A 213 8.04 9.70 0.31
N PHE A 214 8.88 10.66 0.73
CA PHE A 214 10.07 10.37 1.54
C PHE A 214 9.72 9.78 2.90
N ARG A 215 8.74 10.36 3.58
CA ARG A 215 8.23 9.81 4.86
C ARG A 215 7.69 8.39 4.68
N TYR A 216 6.87 8.17 3.67
CA TYR A 216 6.32 6.85 3.34
C TYR A 216 7.41 5.81 3.06
N ALA A 217 8.52 6.23 2.43
CA ALA A 217 9.67 5.37 2.19
C ALA A 217 10.40 5.00 3.49
N ILE A 218 10.59 5.96 4.41
CA ILE A 218 11.17 5.70 5.74
C ILE A 218 10.27 4.76 6.53
N ASP A 219 8.97 5.05 6.58
CA ASP A 219 7.99 4.23 7.29
C ASP A 219 8.02 2.78 6.75
N GLY A 220 8.07 2.60 5.42
CA GLY A 220 8.17 1.28 4.80
C GLY A 220 9.44 0.51 5.21
N ILE A 221 10.59 1.18 5.31
CA ILE A 221 11.84 0.53 5.74
C ILE A 221 11.79 0.19 7.23
N THR A 222 11.30 1.11 8.08
CA THR A 222 11.27 0.91 9.54
C THR A 222 10.26 -0.13 9.97
N CYS A 223 9.14 -0.28 9.25
CA CYS A 223 8.14 -1.31 9.54
C CYS A 223 8.66 -2.75 9.30
N PHE A 224 9.58 -2.94 8.34
CA PHE A 224 10.05 -4.27 7.93
C PHE A 224 11.56 -4.48 8.12
N SER A 225 12.24 -3.60 8.84
CA SER A 225 13.67 -3.72 9.08
C SER A 225 14.08 -3.21 10.44
N VAL A 226 14.82 -4.04 11.17
CA VAL A 226 15.50 -3.63 12.40
C VAL A 226 16.88 -3.00 12.13
N ALA A 227 17.30 -2.86 10.87
CA ALA A 227 18.60 -2.33 10.50
C ALA A 227 18.86 -0.89 11.03
N PRO A 228 17.90 0.06 10.95
CA PRO A 228 18.09 1.41 11.52
C PRO A 228 18.34 1.36 13.04
N LEU A 229 17.59 0.50 13.75
CA LEU A 229 17.76 0.34 15.20
C LEU A 229 19.12 -0.29 15.54
N ARG A 230 19.55 -1.32 14.82
CA ARG A 230 20.88 -1.93 14.97
C ARG A 230 22.00 -0.93 14.72
N PHE A 231 21.87 -0.10 13.67
CA PHE A 231 22.84 0.93 13.36
C PHE A 231 22.98 1.94 14.51
N THR A 232 21.88 2.46 15.04
CA THR A 232 21.92 3.41 16.18
C THR A 232 22.49 2.77 17.44
N ALA A 233 22.15 1.51 17.71
CA ALA A 233 22.70 0.78 18.86
C ALA A 233 24.22 0.59 18.74
N VAL A 234 24.73 0.18 17.57
CA VAL A 234 26.17 0.03 17.32
C VAL A 234 26.89 1.37 17.40
N MET A 235 26.35 2.43 16.80
CA MET A 235 26.92 3.78 16.89
C MET A 235 26.97 4.28 18.35
N GLY A 236 25.89 4.05 19.11
CA GLY A 236 25.86 4.38 20.55
C GLY A 236 26.93 3.64 21.34
N ALA A 237 27.14 2.35 21.09
CA ALA A 237 28.16 1.56 21.71
C ALA A 237 29.59 2.05 21.37
N ILE A 238 29.83 2.40 20.11
CA ILE A 238 31.12 2.97 19.65
C ILE A 238 31.39 4.30 20.35
N ILE A 239 30.42 5.22 20.38
CA ILE A 239 30.55 6.52 21.05
C ILE A 239 30.81 6.33 22.55
N PHE A 240 30.11 5.39 23.20
CA PHE A 240 30.32 5.06 24.60
C PHE A 240 31.74 4.61 24.88
N VAL A 241 32.28 3.68 24.08
CA VAL A 241 33.65 3.18 24.24
C VAL A 241 34.69 4.29 24.03
N ILE A 242 34.52 5.12 22.99
CA ILE A 242 35.39 6.27 22.74
C ILE A 242 35.37 7.25 23.90
N SER A 243 34.18 7.56 24.46
CA SER A 243 34.01 8.45 25.58
C SER A 243 34.68 7.90 26.83
N LEU A 244 34.59 6.59 27.04
CA LEU A 244 35.22 5.93 28.22
C LEU A 244 36.75 5.97 28.10
N ILE A 245 37.31 5.70 26.93
CA ILE A 245 38.75 5.83 26.66
C ILE A 245 39.21 7.28 26.87
N TYR A 246 38.45 8.25 26.38
CA TYR A 246 38.75 9.68 26.53
C TYR A 246 38.77 10.07 28.02
N ILE A 247 37.75 9.69 28.79
CA ILE A 247 37.68 9.96 30.25
C ILE A 247 38.88 9.35 30.97
N MET A 248 39.24 8.10 30.67
CA MET A 248 40.42 7.44 31.28
C MET A 248 41.72 8.18 30.94
N THR A 249 41.88 8.60 29.67
CA THR A 249 43.09 9.32 29.23
C THR A 249 43.20 10.68 29.92
N VAL A 250 42.09 11.45 29.94
CA VAL A 250 42.06 12.77 30.59
C VAL A 250 42.31 12.63 32.11
N SER A 251 41.65 11.67 32.77
CA SER A 251 41.85 11.39 34.19
C SER A 251 43.31 11.03 34.49
N TYR A 252 43.93 10.14 33.69
CA TYR A 252 45.32 9.77 33.84
C TYR A 252 46.27 10.97 33.66
N THR A 253 46.10 11.80 32.63
CA THR A 253 46.93 12.98 32.37
C THR A 253 46.81 14.04 33.45
N HIS A 254 45.60 14.28 33.96
CA HIS A 254 45.39 15.26 35.05
C HIS A 254 45.85 14.79 36.43
N LEU A 255 45.83 13.46 36.72
CA LEU A 255 46.27 12.93 37.99
C LEU A 255 47.78 12.64 38.05
N THR A 256 48.44 12.41 36.91
CA THR A 256 49.85 11.98 36.87
C THR A 256 50.83 13.06 36.44
N LEU A 257 50.37 14.15 35.78
CA LEU A 257 51.22 15.31 35.50
C LEU A 257 51.30 16.21 36.74
N PRO A 258 52.53 16.50 37.27
CA PRO A 258 52.68 17.45 38.35
C PRO A 258 52.22 18.83 37.89
N THR A 259 51.37 19.47 38.68
CA THR A 259 51.06 20.90 38.50
C THR A 259 52.30 21.70 38.75
N THR A 260 53.02 22.12 37.70
CA THR A 260 54.08 23.12 37.74
C THR A 260 53.51 24.52 37.82
#